data_1a2e03e474c4acf54576afc13b3493a9
#
_entry.id   1a2e03e474c4acf54576afc13b3493a9
#
_cell.length_a   1.000
_cell.length_b   1.000
_cell.length_c   1.000
_cell.angle_alpha   90.00
_cell.angle_beta   90.00
_cell.angle_gamma   90.00
#
_symmetry.space_group_name_H-M   'P 1'
#
loop_
_entity.id
_entity.type
_entity.pdbx_description
1 polymer ?
#
loop_
_entity_poly.entity_id
_entity_poly.type
_entity_poly.pdbx_seq_one_letter_code
_entity_poly.pdbx_strand_id
1 'polypeptide(L)'
;MKTLRFLSQLVLTAVLISGTAINASAQKKEDWKQKIMQEKIAFFTTEMNLTQEEAQNFWPVYNQFCKEEHEAQKLIMTTYKDLNEAIESGKSQKEISACLNRYLKAREAKRELSTAGAHRFKKVLSDEKVARLYIAEEKFKRNQIQKLHHNHGPKK
;
A
#
# COMPACT_ATOMS: atom_id res chain seq x y z
N MET A 1 33.86 -44.62 -2.83
CA MET A 1 33.72 -43.53 -1.83
C MET A 1 33.99 -42.12 -2.36
N LYS A 2 34.71 -41.92 -3.47
CA LYS A 2 34.95 -40.58 -4.04
C LYS A 2 33.74 -39.98 -4.80
N THR A 3 32.90 -40.80 -5.42
CA THR A 3 31.73 -40.37 -6.17
C THR A 3 30.57 -39.83 -5.29
N LEU A 4 30.46 -40.33 -4.04
CA LEU A 4 29.41 -39.87 -3.11
C LEU A 4 29.69 -38.47 -2.55
N ARG A 5 30.96 -38.07 -2.47
CA ARG A 5 31.38 -36.72 -2.03
C ARG A 5 31.10 -35.64 -3.09
N PHE A 6 31.19 -35.98 -4.38
CA PHE A 6 30.88 -35.04 -5.47
C PHE A 6 29.40 -34.75 -5.57
N LEU A 7 28.52 -35.74 -5.36
CA LEU A 7 27.10 -35.54 -5.36
C LEU A 7 26.59 -34.69 -4.19
N SER A 8 27.21 -34.80 -3.00
CA SER A 8 26.84 -33.94 -1.85
C SER A 8 27.27 -32.48 -2.03
N GLN A 9 28.37 -32.22 -2.73
CA GLN A 9 28.82 -30.85 -3.03
C GLN A 9 27.94 -30.18 -4.11
N LEU A 10 27.47 -30.91 -5.10
CA LEU A 10 26.56 -30.38 -6.12
C LEU A 10 25.18 -30.01 -5.57
N VAL A 11 24.66 -30.77 -4.61
CA VAL A 11 23.37 -30.46 -3.96
C VAL A 11 23.51 -29.26 -3.03
N LEU A 12 24.65 -29.07 -2.36
CA LEU A 12 24.88 -27.93 -1.46
C LEU A 12 25.03 -26.61 -2.23
N THR A 13 25.60 -26.61 -3.43
CA THR A 13 25.75 -25.41 -4.27
C THR A 13 24.41 -25.01 -4.93
N ALA A 14 23.52 -25.95 -5.23
CA ALA A 14 22.21 -25.64 -5.80
C ALA A 14 21.26 -24.94 -4.79
N VAL A 15 21.39 -25.25 -3.49
CA VAL A 15 20.55 -24.62 -2.44
C VAL A 15 20.99 -23.17 -2.14
N LEU A 16 22.25 -22.82 -2.38
CA LEU A 16 22.73 -21.44 -2.14
C LEU A 16 22.34 -20.45 -3.26
N ILE A 17 22.03 -20.92 -4.47
CA ILE A 17 21.67 -20.04 -5.60
C ILE A 17 20.18 -19.64 -5.54
N SER A 18 19.32 -20.45 -4.94
CA SER A 18 17.88 -20.14 -4.84
C SER A 18 17.53 -19.08 -3.78
N GLY A 19 18.40 -18.84 -2.80
CA GLY A 19 18.18 -17.82 -1.75
C GLY A 19 18.44 -16.37 -2.17
N THR A 20 19.26 -16.13 -3.18
CA THR A 20 19.68 -14.78 -3.58
C THR A 20 18.66 -14.06 -4.46
N ALA A 21 17.88 -14.79 -5.28
CA ALA A 21 16.89 -14.19 -6.18
C ALA A 21 15.66 -13.64 -5.41
N ILE A 22 15.26 -14.26 -4.31
CA ILE A 22 14.14 -13.83 -3.48
C ILE A 22 14.49 -12.52 -2.74
N ASN A 23 15.72 -12.41 -2.25
CA ASN A 23 16.20 -11.20 -1.58
C ASN A 23 16.31 -10.00 -2.53
N ALA A 24 16.80 -10.21 -3.75
CA ALA A 24 16.92 -9.13 -4.75
C ALA A 24 15.56 -8.54 -5.16
N SER A 25 14.54 -9.37 -5.30
CA SER A 25 13.19 -8.91 -5.64
C SER A 25 12.51 -8.16 -4.49
N ALA A 26 12.73 -8.61 -3.24
CA ALA A 26 12.23 -7.95 -2.05
C ALA A 26 12.92 -6.58 -1.85
N GLN A 27 14.24 -6.53 -2.02
CA GLN A 27 15.03 -5.30 -1.93
C GLN A 27 14.57 -4.28 -2.98
N LYS A 28 14.44 -4.67 -4.25
CA LYS A 28 13.98 -3.78 -5.32
C LYS A 28 12.58 -3.21 -5.05
N LYS A 29 11.69 -3.99 -4.45
CA LYS A 29 10.35 -3.55 -4.06
C LYS A 29 10.41 -2.53 -2.93
N GLU A 30 11.30 -2.72 -1.96
CA GLU A 30 11.47 -1.79 -0.84
C GLU A 30 12.10 -0.48 -1.29
N ASP A 31 13.15 -0.53 -2.11
CA ASP A 31 13.80 0.65 -2.70
C ASP A 31 12.80 1.50 -3.51
N TRP A 32 11.92 0.85 -4.27
CA TRP A 32 10.86 1.53 -5.01
C TRP A 32 9.86 2.24 -4.08
N LYS A 33 9.42 1.60 -2.99
CA LYS A 33 8.52 2.20 -2.00
C LYS A 33 9.16 3.41 -1.32
N GLN A 34 10.43 3.30 -0.94
CA GLN A 34 11.18 4.39 -0.33
C GLN A 34 11.30 5.58 -1.29
N LYS A 35 11.60 5.33 -2.57
CA LYS A 35 11.63 6.37 -3.60
C LYS A 35 10.27 7.08 -3.74
N ILE A 36 9.17 6.35 -3.83
CA ILE A 36 7.83 6.94 -3.91
C ILE A 36 7.51 7.75 -2.65
N MET A 37 7.91 7.27 -1.47
CA MET A 37 7.70 8.01 -0.22
C MET A 37 8.50 9.32 -0.21
N GLN A 38 9.75 9.32 -0.65
CA GLN A 38 10.57 10.54 -0.75
C GLN A 38 9.97 11.54 -1.75
N GLU A 39 9.55 11.07 -2.94
CA GLU A 39 8.85 11.90 -3.92
C GLU A 39 7.56 12.50 -3.32
N LYS A 40 6.80 11.72 -2.56
CA LYS A 40 5.57 12.16 -1.91
C LYS A 40 5.84 13.23 -0.85
N ILE A 41 6.85 13.03 0.00
CA ILE A 41 7.24 13.99 1.03
C ILE A 41 7.62 15.34 0.40
N ALA A 42 8.50 15.34 -0.60
CA ALA A 42 8.91 16.55 -1.29
C ALA A 42 7.72 17.26 -1.94
N PHE A 43 6.89 16.53 -2.67
CA PHE A 43 5.73 17.07 -3.36
C PHE A 43 4.69 17.66 -2.41
N PHE A 44 4.32 16.96 -1.33
CA PHE A 44 3.33 17.42 -0.37
C PHE A 44 3.84 18.63 0.42
N THR A 45 5.09 18.62 0.85
CA THR A 45 5.70 19.77 1.56
C THR A 45 5.60 21.03 0.73
N THR A 46 5.84 20.92 -0.58
CA THR A 46 5.73 22.07 -1.50
C THR A 46 4.28 22.48 -1.76
N GLU A 47 3.39 21.54 -2.13
CA GLU A 47 1.99 21.85 -2.46
C GLU A 47 1.19 22.40 -1.28
N MET A 48 1.50 21.94 -0.07
CA MET A 48 0.87 22.40 1.16
C MET A 48 1.56 23.61 1.78
N ASN A 49 2.72 24.00 1.27
CA ASN A 49 3.56 25.07 1.84
C ASN A 49 3.80 24.85 3.35
N LEU A 50 4.24 23.65 3.72
CA LEU A 50 4.51 23.31 5.12
C LEU A 50 5.77 24.00 5.62
N THR A 51 5.68 24.60 6.80
CA THR A 51 6.87 24.99 7.55
C THR A 51 7.58 23.77 8.12
N GLN A 52 8.80 23.93 8.59
CA GLN A 52 9.55 22.84 9.22
C GLN A 52 8.83 22.28 10.45
N GLU A 53 8.27 23.14 11.29
CA GLU A 53 7.52 22.77 12.48
C GLU A 53 6.24 22.00 12.13
N GLU A 54 5.46 22.53 11.17
CA GLU A 54 4.26 21.83 10.70
C GLU A 54 4.59 20.47 10.10
N ALA A 55 5.65 20.35 9.32
CA ALA A 55 6.09 19.08 8.76
C ALA A 55 6.47 18.06 9.85
N GLN A 56 7.17 18.48 10.90
CA GLN A 56 7.53 17.64 12.04
C GLN A 56 6.29 17.08 12.77
N ASN A 57 5.25 17.89 12.91
CA ASN A 57 4.01 17.49 13.58
C ASN A 57 3.07 16.67 12.64
N PHE A 58 3.04 17.00 11.37
CA PHE A 58 2.13 16.41 10.39
C PHE A 58 2.55 15.00 9.97
N TRP A 59 3.82 14.76 9.61
CA TRP A 59 4.24 13.49 9.03
C TRP A 59 3.99 12.27 9.92
N PRO A 60 4.21 12.30 11.25
CA PRO A 60 3.86 11.18 12.11
C PRO A 60 2.36 10.82 12.07
N VAL A 61 1.50 11.84 12.10
CA VAL A 61 0.03 11.66 12.04
C VAL A 61 -0.39 11.11 10.69
N TYR A 62 0.16 11.64 9.61
CA TYR A 62 -0.13 11.22 8.24
C TYR A 62 0.34 9.78 7.97
N ASN A 63 1.54 9.42 8.40
CA ASN A 63 2.07 8.08 8.22
C ASN A 63 1.26 7.03 8.98
N GLN A 64 0.83 7.35 10.21
CA GLN A 64 -0.05 6.48 10.98
C GLN A 64 -1.41 6.29 10.28
N PHE A 65 -2.00 7.37 9.79
CA PHE A 65 -3.24 7.34 9.03
C PHE A 65 -3.11 6.49 7.75
N CYS A 66 -2.03 6.66 6.99
CA CYS A 66 -1.77 5.84 5.78
C CYS A 66 -1.64 4.35 6.10
N LYS A 67 -1.05 3.99 7.25
CA LYS A 67 -0.97 2.60 7.71
C LYS A 67 -2.36 2.03 7.99
N GLU A 68 -3.20 2.77 8.72
CA GLU A 68 -4.57 2.37 9.04
C GLU A 68 -5.44 2.24 7.76
N GLU A 69 -5.31 3.19 6.82
CA GLU A 69 -5.96 3.14 5.50
C GLU A 69 -5.54 1.90 4.69
N HIS A 70 -4.25 1.54 4.75
CA HIS A 70 -3.75 0.34 4.08
C HIS A 70 -4.34 -0.94 4.68
N GLU A 71 -4.41 -1.06 6.00
CA GLU A 71 -5.01 -2.21 6.67
C GLU A 71 -6.53 -2.29 6.41
N ALA A 72 -7.23 -1.16 6.42
CA ALA A 72 -8.64 -1.11 6.05
C ALA A 72 -8.86 -1.56 4.59
N GLN A 73 -8.01 -1.12 3.66
CA GLN A 73 -8.07 -1.56 2.26
C GLN A 73 -7.80 -3.06 2.12
N LYS A 74 -6.84 -3.59 2.87
CA LYS A 74 -6.52 -5.02 2.90
C LYS A 74 -7.71 -5.84 3.40
N LEU A 75 -8.40 -5.36 4.46
CA LEU A 75 -9.61 -6.00 4.98
C LEU A 75 -10.73 -6.04 3.93
N ILE A 76 -10.95 -4.95 3.18
CA ILE A 76 -11.91 -4.91 2.07
C ILE A 76 -11.56 -5.98 1.03
N MET A 77 -10.29 -6.09 0.64
CA MET A 77 -9.86 -7.07 -0.37
C MET A 77 -10.01 -8.52 0.13
N THR A 78 -9.75 -8.77 1.41
CA THR A 78 -9.95 -10.11 2.01
C THR A 78 -11.43 -10.48 2.02
N THR A 79 -12.28 -9.59 2.55
CA THR A 79 -13.72 -9.84 2.63
C THR A 79 -14.40 -9.91 1.25
N TYR A 80 -13.86 -9.21 0.24
CA TYR A 80 -14.28 -9.36 -1.16
C TYR A 80 -13.95 -10.76 -1.69
N LYS A 81 -12.75 -11.26 -1.45
CA LYS A 81 -12.36 -12.61 -1.86
C LYS A 81 -13.23 -13.67 -1.21
N ASP A 82 -13.49 -13.56 0.10
CA ASP A 82 -14.37 -14.46 0.83
C ASP A 82 -15.79 -14.48 0.24
N LEU A 83 -16.33 -13.31 -0.13
CA LEU A 83 -17.63 -13.16 -0.76
C LEU A 83 -17.64 -13.83 -2.14
N ASN A 84 -16.63 -13.59 -2.96
CA ASN A 84 -16.52 -14.18 -4.28
C ASN A 84 -16.43 -15.71 -4.20
N GLU A 85 -15.58 -16.23 -3.31
CA GLU A 85 -15.43 -17.68 -3.07
C GLU A 85 -16.73 -18.31 -2.58
N ALA A 86 -17.49 -17.63 -1.71
CA ALA A 86 -18.78 -18.12 -1.24
C ALA A 86 -19.81 -18.27 -2.38
N ILE A 87 -19.79 -17.38 -3.36
CA ILE A 87 -20.64 -17.44 -4.55
C ILE A 87 -20.19 -18.57 -5.48
N GLU A 88 -18.89 -18.60 -5.83
CA GLU A 88 -18.33 -19.58 -6.77
C GLU A 88 -18.44 -21.03 -6.25
N SER A 89 -18.32 -21.23 -4.94
CA SER A 89 -18.46 -22.54 -4.30
C SER A 89 -19.90 -22.96 -3.99
N GLY A 90 -20.91 -22.16 -4.39
CA GLY A 90 -22.32 -22.49 -4.20
C GLY A 90 -22.74 -22.55 -2.73
N LYS A 91 -22.17 -21.71 -1.86
CA LYS A 91 -22.54 -21.65 -0.44
C LYS A 91 -24.02 -21.30 -0.26
N SER A 92 -24.57 -21.65 0.89
CA SER A 92 -25.97 -21.33 1.23
C SER A 92 -26.21 -19.83 1.23
N GLN A 93 -27.47 -19.41 0.99
CA GLN A 93 -27.87 -18.00 1.05
C GLN A 93 -27.51 -17.32 2.36
N LYS A 94 -27.58 -18.06 3.47
CA LYS A 94 -27.18 -17.54 4.79
C LYS A 94 -25.69 -17.23 4.87
N GLU A 95 -24.84 -18.08 4.33
CA GLU A 95 -23.38 -17.90 4.29
C GLU A 95 -22.99 -16.75 3.35
N ILE A 96 -23.59 -16.69 2.16
CA ILE A 96 -23.36 -15.59 1.20
C ILE A 96 -23.77 -14.26 1.82
N SER A 97 -24.94 -14.18 2.48
CA SER A 97 -25.39 -12.98 3.18
C SER A 97 -24.42 -12.56 4.29
N ALA A 98 -23.89 -13.53 5.04
CA ALA A 98 -22.87 -13.23 6.07
C ALA A 98 -21.57 -12.65 5.47
N CYS A 99 -21.09 -13.21 4.34
CA CYS A 99 -19.92 -12.68 3.62
C CYS A 99 -20.17 -11.27 3.09
N LEU A 100 -21.34 -11.03 2.47
CA LEU A 100 -21.75 -9.71 1.98
C LEU A 100 -21.75 -8.68 3.11
N ASN A 101 -22.34 -9.01 4.26
CA ASN A 101 -22.39 -8.11 5.41
C ASN A 101 -20.98 -7.77 5.93
N ARG A 102 -20.04 -8.74 5.98
CA ARG A 102 -18.64 -8.47 6.36
C ARG A 102 -17.96 -7.53 5.37
N TYR A 103 -18.15 -7.74 4.07
CA TYR A 103 -17.61 -6.88 3.04
C TYR A 103 -18.15 -5.44 3.13
N LEU A 104 -19.46 -5.27 3.29
CA LEU A 104 -20.08 -3.95 3.43
C LEU A 104 -19.60 -3.22 4.69
N LYS A 105 -19.49 -3.95 5.82
CA LYS A 105 -18.95 -3.40 7.07
C LYS A 105 -17.49 -2.95 6.94
N ALA A 106 -16.65 -3.71 6.24
CA ALA A 106 -15.27 -3.31 5.99
C ALA A 106 -15.17 -2.03 5.14
N ARG A 107 -16.04 -1.88 4.13
CA ARG A 107 -16.12 -0.65 3.32
C ARG A 107 -16.56 0.57 4.14
N GLU A 108 -17.55 0.38 5.01
CA GLU A 108 -18.02 1.44 5.90
C GLU A 108 -16.93 1.88 6.87
N ALA A 109 -16.25 0.94 7.54
CA ALA A 109 -15.15 1.25 8.44
C ALA A 109 -14.03 2.04 7.75
N LYS A 110 -13.71 1.75 6.48
CA LYS A 110 -12.75 2.54 5.71
C LYS A 110 -13.26 3.96 5.44
N ARG A 111 -14.54 4.13 5.14
CA ARG A 111 -15.15 5.45 4.93
C ARG A 111 -15.09 6.30 6.21
N GLU A 112 -15.43 5.72 7.35
CA GLU A 112 -15.35 6.38 8.65
C GLU A 112 -13.90 6.79 8.99
N LEU A 113 -12.92 5.90 8.72
CA LEU A 113 -11.50 6.20 8.89
C LEU A 113 -11.06 7.41 8.06
N SER A 114 -11.45 7.48 6.79
CA SER A 114 -11.15 8.62 5.92
C SER A 114 -11.71 9.94 6.47
N THR A 115 -12.93 9.93 7.00
CA THR A 115 -13.53 11.10 7.65
C THR A 115 -12.79 11.49 8.94
N ALA A 116 -12.45 10.51 9.76
CA ALA A 116 -11.68 10.73 11.00
C ALA A 116 -10.27 11.28 10.71
N GLY A 117 -9.67 10.93 9.57
CA GLY A 117 -8.37 11.45 9.12
C GLY A 117 -8.36 12.97 9.03
N ALA A 118 -9.39 13.56 8.42
CA ALA A 118 -9.52 15.02 8.32
C ALA A 118 -9.48 15.70 9.71
N HIS A 119 -10.18 15.14 10.69
CA HIS A 119 -10.18 15.66 12.06
C HIS A 119 -8.79 15.53 12.73
N ARG A 120 -8.05 14.46 12.45
CA ARG A 120 -6.69 14.28 12.98
C ARG A 120 -5.73 15.33 12.39
N PHE A 121 -5.82 15.59 11.08
CA PHE A 121 -4.97 16.57 10.40
C PHE A 121 -5.26 18.00 10.86
N LYS A 122 -6.51 18.37 11.13
CA LYS A 122 -6.89 19.68 11.67
C LYS A 122 -6.34 19.96 13.07
N LYS A 123 -5.85 18.96 13.79
CA LYS A 123 -5.19 19.17 15.08
C LYS A 123 -3.75 19.68 14.95
N VAL A 124 -3.13 19.48 13.78
CA VAL A 124 -1.72 19.80 13.52
C VAL A 124 -1.52 20.77 12.34
N LEU A 125 -2.57 21.04 11.58
CA LEU A 125 -2.57 21.93 10.42
C LEU A 125 -3.79 22.84 10.42
N SER A 126 -3.70 23.98 9.75
CA SER A 126 -4.85 24.84 9.44
C SER A 126 -5.81 24.14 8.46
N ASP A 127 -7.08 24.56 8.44
CA ASP A 127 -8.08 24.05 7.51
C ASP A 127 -7.68 24.22 6.03
N GLU A 128 -7.01 25.34 5.70
CA GLU A 128 -6.47 25.58 4.36
C GLU A 128 -5.43 24.52 4.00
N LYS A 129 -4.50 24.20 4.89
CA LYS A 129 -3.45 23.21 4.64
C LYS A 129 -4.01 21.80 4.58
N VAL A 130 -5.04 21.48 5.36
CA VAL A 130 -5.78 20.22 5.22
C VAL A 130 -6.47 20.13 3.85
N ALA A 131 -7.10 21.20 3.37
CA ALA A 131 -7.66 21.21 2.02
C ALA A 131 -6.58 21.02 0.94
N ARG A 132 -5.43 21.69 1.09
CA ARG A 132 -4.27 21.49 0.20
C ARG A 132 -3.73 20.06 0.23
N LEU A 133 -3.76 19.36 1.38
CA LEU A 133 -3.39 17.95 1.49
C LEU A 133 -4.24 17.09 0.54
N TYR A 134 -5.56 17.20 0.57
CA TYR A 134 -6.43 16.42 -0.32
C TYR A 134 -6.20 16.73 -1.81
N ILE A 135 -5.95 18.00 -2.14
CA ILE A 135 -5.58 18.41 -3.50
C ILE A 135 -4.23 17.77 -3.89
N ALA A 136 -3.23 17.82 -3.00
CA ALA A 136 -1.91 17.22 -3.23
C ALA A 136 -1.99 15.70 -3.41
N GLU A 137 -2.81 15.00 -2.63
CA GLU A 137 -3.04 13.55 -2.79
C GLU A 137 -3.57 13.21 -4.18
N GLU A 138 -4.60 13.93 -4.65
CA GLU A 138 -5.17 13.70 -5.99
C GLU A 138 -4.21 14.06 -7.13
N LYS A 139 -3.44 15.16 -6.98
CA LYS A 139 -2.40 15.52 -7.95
C LYS A 139 -1.30 14.47 -8.00
N PHE A 140 -0.81 14.04 -6.84
CA PHE A 140 0.26 13.03 -6.75
C PHE A 140 -0.17 11.71 -7.37
N LYS A 141 -1.37 11.24 -7.04
CA LYS A 141 -1.95 10.03 -7.61
C LYS A 141 -2.03 10.09 -9.15
N ARG A 142 -2.52 11.19 -9.70
CA ARG A 142 -2.56 11.40 -11.16
C ARG A 142 -1.18 11.38 -11.78
N ASN A 143 -0.21 12.04 -11.18
CA ASN A 143 1.18 12.06 -11.64
C ASN A 143 1.80 10.65 -11.65
N GLN A 144 1.54 9.85 -10.62
CA GLN A 144 2.03 8.45 -10.58
C GLN A 144 1.39 7.58 -11.66
N ILE A 145 0.09 7.73 -11.91
CA ILE A 145 -0.61 7.01 -12.99
C ILE A 145 -0.02 7.40 -14.36
N GLN A 146 0.21 8.68 -14.62
CA GLN A 146 0.81 9.15 -15.87
C GLN A 146 2.22 8.60 -16.09
N LYS A 147 3.06 8.58 -15.02
CA LYS A 147 4.40 7.96 -15.08
C LYS A 147 4.31 6.48 -15.46
N LEU A 148 3.35 5.73 -14.93
CA LEU A 148 3.15 4.33 -15.27
C LEU A 148 2.76 4.14 -16.74
N HIS A 149 1.86 4.95 -17.26
CA HIS A 149 1.47 4.91 -18.69
C HIS A 149 2.64 5.23 -19.62
N HIS A 150 3.47 6.22 -19.29
CA HIS A 150 4.65 6.57 -20.08
C HIS A 150 5.70 5.45 -20.11
N ASN A 151 5.87 4.75 -19.00
CA ASN A 151 6.86 3.68 -18.88
C ASN A 151 6.41 2.35 -19.55
N HIS A 152 5.11 2.19 -19.82
CA HIS A 152 4.52 0.99 -20.44
C HIS A 152 3.96 1.26 -21.85
N GLY A 153 4.11 2.47 -22.39
CA GLY A 153 3.76 2.78 -23.78
C GLY A 153 4.63 2.00 -24.76
N PRO A 154 4.14 1.68 -25.98
CA PRO A 154 4.91 0.96 -26.97
C PRO A 154 6.20 1.72 -27.27
N LYS A 155 7.35 1.10 -27.03
CA LYS A 155 8.63 1.61 -27.52
C LYS A 155 8.53 1.63 -29.04
N LYS A 156 8.45 2.82 -29.63
CA LYS A 156 8.59 3.02 -31.08
C LYS A 156 9.99 2.65 -31.51
#